data_7ebad67b552a22be12d71e74e6bc747c
#
_entry.id   7ebad67b552a22be12d71e74e6bc747c
#
_cell.length_a   1.000
_cell.length_b   1.000
_cell.length_c   1.000
_cell.angle_alpha   90.00
_cell.angle_beta   90.00
_cell.angle_gamma   90.00
#
_symmetry.space_group_name_H-M   'P 1'
#
loop_
_entity.id
_entity.type
_entity.pdbx_description
1 polymer ?
#
loop_
_entity_poly.entity_id
_entity_poly.type
_entity_poly.pdbx_seq_one_letter_code
_entity_poly.pdbx_strand_id
1 'polypeptide(L)'
;MCKNQIINYCTTRYPFKDLFEKLFECKIEDLHFKYDIEDTVHWDAEKYPNAGLDLVYDKIYPFPFQSLYDDFLKNVVKAEIAQRSPSVRVVCSDRKLIYGPTTNGLNTHRDGEAPYSHPVWETNYWVPFIDTDEYNCLIIENEMFKLKYGEMLIFNGNTKKHGTFVHNKSKNTRISMDFRCCKFSDYDTSLLSNVKIKSRGEWFLQNEYFTTEKYYKIVS
;
A
#
# COMPACT_ATOMS: atom_id res chain seq x y z
N MET A 1 -15.52 9.68 -13.52
CA MET A 1 -14.31 8.94 -13.10
C MET A 1 -13.38 9.91 -12.37
N CYS A 2 -12.91 9.55 -11.18
CA CYS A 2 -11.95 10.38 -10.46
C CYS A 2 -10.62 10.45 -11.23
N LYS A 3 -10.13 11.68 -11.50
CA LYS A 3 -8.84 11.90 -12.17
C LYS A 3 -7.72 11.58 -11.16
N ASN A 4 -6.62 10.95 -11.61
CA ASN A 4 -5.44 10.78 -10.78
C ASN A 4 -4.91 12.18 -10.37
N GLN A 5 -4.55 12.32 -9.09
CA GLN A 5 -4.06 13.59 -8.54
C GLN A 5 -2.79 13.32 -7.73
N ILE A 6 -1.82 14.21 -7.87
CA ILE A 6 -0.62 14.23 -7.02
C ILE A 6 -0.75 15.45 -6.11
N ILE A 7 -0.59 15.24 -4.81
CA ILE A 7 -0.53 16.31 -3.82
C ILE A 7 0.74 16.21 -3.01
N ASN A 8 1.22 17.37 -2.52
CA ASN A 8 2.40 17.45 -1.68
C ASN A 8 2.02 17.44 -0.20
N TYR A 9 2.90 16.89 0.63
CA TYR A 9 2.83 16.99 2.08
C TYR A 9 4.17 17.42 2.69
N CYS A 10 4.13 17.96 3.89
CA CYS A 10 5.33 18.44 4.59
C CYS A 10 6.11 17.27 5.20
N THR A 11 7.26 16.92 4.64
CA THR A 11 8.09 15.80 5.12
C THR A 11 8.75 16.05 6.47
N THR A 12 8.94 17.31 6.87
CA THR A 12 9.44 17.67 8.21
C THR A 12 8.38 17.38 9.28
N ARG A 13 7.10 17.61 8.96
CA ARG A 13 5.99 17.28 9.88
C ARG A 13 5.65 15.79 9.85
N TYR A 14 5.81 15.16 8.68
CA TYR A 14 5.50 13.73 8.45
C TYR A 14 6.75 13.00 7.95
N PRO A 15 7.75 12.79 8.81
CA PRO A 15 9.05 12.23 8.44
C PRO A 15 8.99 10.70 8.35
N PHE A 16 8.10 10.16 7.49
CA PHE A 16 7.94 8.73 7.34
C PHE A 16 9.23 8.02 6.96
N LYS A 17 10.03 8.62 6.05
CA LYS A 17 11.33 8.07 5.66
C LYS A 17 12.25 7.89 6.87
N ASP A 18 12.45 8.97 7.64
CA ASP A 18 13.36 8.97 8.78
C ASP A 18 12.94 7.95 9.85
N LEU A 19 11.62 7.80 10.05
CA LEU A 19 11.09 6.81 11.01
C LEU A 19 11.39 5.37 10.55
N PHE A 20 11.24 5.08 9.26
CA PHE A 20 11.59 3.76 8.73
C PHE A 20 13.09 3.53 8.72
N GLU A 21 13.91 4.51 8.35
CA GLU A 21 15.37 4.41 8.42
C GLU A 21 15.86 4.16 9.83
N LYS A 22 15.25 4.80 10.82
CA LYS A 22 15.54 4.54 12.24
C LYS A 22 15.13 3.12 12.66
N LEU A 23 13.95 2.65 12.20
CA LEU A 23 13.45 1.31 12.53
C LEU A 23 14.35 0.20 11.96
N PHE A 24 14.81 0.38 10.74
CA PHE A 24 15.68 -0.58 10.06
C PHE A 24 17.17 -0.31 10.28
N GLU A 25 17.54 0.82 10.91
CA GLU A 25 18.93 1.24 11.15
C GLU A 25 19.77 1.27 9.86
N CYS A 26 19.16 1.67 8.77
CA CYS A 26 19.81 1.88 7.48
C CYS A 26 18.94 2.78 6.59
N LYS A 27 19.51 3.28 5.48
CA LYS A 27 18.72 3.99 4.47
C LYS A 27 17.74 3.02 3.82
N ILE A 28 16.55 3.51 3.50
CA ILE A 28 15.52 2.71 2.82
C ILE A 28 16.05 2.17 1.50
N GLU A 29 16.74 3.00 0.74
CA GLU A 29 17.32 2.66 -0.55
C GLU A 29 18.27 1.46 -0.47
N ASP A 30 18.98 1.31 0.64
CA ASP A 30 20.02 0.33 0.89
C ASP A 30 19.52 -0.91 1.68
N LEU A 31 18.23 -1.01 1.95
CA LEU A 31 17.64 -2.05 2.79
C LEU A 31 18.01 -3.47 2.30
N HIS A 32 18.08 -3.66 0.98
CA HIS A 32 18.42 -4.94 0.36
C HIS A 32 19.88 -5.41 0.59
N PHE A 33 20.77 -4.52 1.04
CA PHE A 33 22.12 -4.90 1.45
C PHE A 33 22.18 -5.36 2.90
N LYS A 34 21.27 -4.86 3.74
CA LYS A 34 21.24 -5.20 5.17
C LYS A 34 20.42 -6.45 5.46
N TYR A 35 19.36 -6.68 4.69
CA TYR A 35 18.42 -7.77 4.89
C TYR A 35 18.34 -8.63 3.64
N ASP A 36 18.55 -9.93 3.78
CA ASP A 36 18.34 -10.89 2.70
C ASP A 36 16.86 -11.16 2.53
N ILE A 37 16.20 -10.24 1.83
CA ILE A 37 14.78 -10.31 1.52
C ILE A 37 14.65 -10.95 0.15
N GLU A 38 14.40 -12.25 0.11
CA GLU A 38 14.27 -12.99 -1.15
C GLU A 38 13.03 -12.57 -1.94
N ASP A 39 11.96 -12.21 -1.23
CA ASP A 39 10.69 -11.81 -1.84
C ASP A 39 10.05 -10.64 -1.10
N THR A 40 9.52 -9.71 -1.85
CA THR A 40 9.10 -8.43 -1.30
C THR A 40 7.62 -8.34 -0.97
N VAL A 41 6.77 -9.26 -1.42
CA VAL A 41 5.33 -9.23 -1.14
C VAL A 41 4.79 -10.65 -1.15
N HIS A 42 4.88 -11.36 -0.05
CA HIS A 42 4.24 -12.66 0.02
C HIS A 42 3.23 -12.77 1.17
N TRP A 43 2.00 -13.16 0.81
CA TRP A 43 0.89 -13.38 1.72
C TRP A 43 0.63 -14.87 1.99
N ASP A 44 1.45 -15.74 1.44
CA ASP A 44 1.27 -17.19 1.49
C ASP A 44 2.50 -17.83 2.15
N ALA A 45 2.53 -17.78 3.48
CA ALA A 45 3.63 -18.31 4.28
C ALA A 45 3.82 -19.82 4.11
N GLU A 46 2.77 -20.56 3.73
CA GLU A 46 2.90 -22.00 3.45
C GLU A 46 3.69 -22.26 2.18
N LYS A 47 3.48 -21.42 1.16
CA LYS A 47 4.16 -21.55 -0.14
C LYS A 47 5.57 -20.98 -0.14
N TYR A 48 5.83 -19.97 0.72
CA TYR A 48 7.10 -19.25 0.76
C TYR A 48 7.53 -18.99 2.21
N PRO A 49 7.90 -20.05 2.95
CA PRO A 49 8.21 -19.94 4.38
C PRO A 49 9.43 -19.08 4.72
N ASN A 50 10.25 -18.73 3.72
CA ASN A 50 11.43 -17.89 3.87
C ASN A 50 11.26 -16.49 3.21
N ALA A 51 10.03 -16.09 2.87
CA ALA A 51 9.79 -14.77 2.35
C ALA A 51 10.23 -13.75 3.41
N GLY A 52 11.24 -12.95 3.09
CA GLY A 52 11.82 -11.96 4.00
C GLY A 52 10.85 -10.85 4.43
N LEU A 53 9.62 -10.92 3.95
CA LEU A 53 8.54 -10.05 4.35
C LEU A 53 8.21 -10.16 5.84
N ASP A 54 8.26 -11.37 6.40
CA ASP A 54 7.97 -11.58 7.82
C ASP A 54 8.88 -10.73 8.70
N LEU A 55 10.19 -10.70 8.40
CA LEU A 55 11.13 -9.85 9.12
C LEU A 55 10.77 -8.36 9.04
N VAL A 56 10.29 -7.92 7.89
CA VAL A 56 9.87 -6.52 7.69
C VAL A 56 8.57 -6.25 8.42
N TYR A 57 7.58 -7.15 8.30
CA TYR A 57 6.29 -6.98 8.97
C TYR A 57 6.40 -7.10 10.49
N ASP A 58 7.23 -7.96 11.03
CA ASP A 58 7.50 -8.05 12.47
C ASP A 58 8.01 -6.71 13.03
N LYS A 59 8.76 -5.96 12.23
CA LYS A 59 9.25 -4.63 12.64
C LYS A 59 8.21 -3.52 12.49
N ILE A 60 7.32 -3.60 11.53
CA ILE A 60 6.34 -2.53 11.23
C ILE A 60 4.95 -2.77 11.82
N TYR A 61 4.61 -4.00 12.28
CA TYR A 61 3.35 -4.28 12.93
C TYR A 61 3.53 -4.73 14.39
N PRO A 62 2.71 -4.21 15.33
CA PRO A 62 1.70 -3.18 15.05
C PRO A 62 2.36 -1.92 14.48
N PHE A 63 1.68 -1.24 13.57
CA PHE A 63 2.26 -0.10 12.84
C PHE A 63 2.86 0.94 13.82
N PRO A 64 4.21 1.13 13.85
CA PRO A 64 4.87 1.89 14.90
C PRO A 64 4.58 3.39 14.82
N PHE A 65 4.02 3.84 13.69
CA PHE A 65 3.75 5.25 13.42
C PHE A 65 2.25 5.56 13.40
N GLN A 66 1.44 4.76 14.11
CA GLN A 66 -0.02 4.88 14.05
C GLN A 66 -0.50 6.30 14.38
N SER A 67 0.06 6.93 15.40
CA SER A 67 -0.31 8.31 15.77
C SER A 67 0.05 9.32 14.68
N LEU A 68 1.20 9.15 14.03
CA LEU A 68 1.62 10.00 12.92
C LEU A 68 0.72 9.79 11.69
N TYR A 69 0.36 8.55 11.42
CA TYR A 69 -0.59 8.21 10.37
C TYR A 69 -1.97 8.81 10.63
N ASP A 70 -2.45 8.76 11.86
CA ASP A 70 -3.73 9.33 12.25
C ASP A 70 -3.74 10.85 12.09
N ASP A 71 -2.67 11.53 12.50
CA ASP A 71 -2.51 12.97 12.26
C ASP A 71 -2.42 13.31 10.77
N PHE A 72 -1.76 12.47 9.97
CA PHE A 72 -1.68 12.60 8.51
C PHE A 72 -3.04 12.47 7.85
N LEU A 73 -3.83 11.46 8.23
CA LEU A 73 -5.20 11.28 7.73
C LEU A 73 -6.08 12.49 8.02
N LYS A 74 -5.98 13.05 9.23
CA LYS A 74 -6.78 14.20 9.65
C LYS A 74 -6.37 15.49 8.95
N ASN A 75 -5.08 15.80 8.93
CA ASN A 75 -4.59 17.12 8.56
C ASN A 75 -4.14 17.26 7.10
N VAL A 76 -3.70 16.17 6.47
CA VAL A 76 -3.27 16.18 5.06
C VAL A 76 -4.35 15.62 4.15
N VAL A 77 -4.82 14.40 4.44
CA VAL A 77 -5.82 13.70 3.63
C VAL A 77 -7.21 14.30 3.84
N LYS A 78 -7.50 14.79 5.06
CA LYS A 78 -8.82 15.25 5.51
C LYS A 78 -9.87 14.16 5.32
N ALA A 79 -9.49 12.93 5.67
CA ALA A 79 -10.35 11.78 5.57
C ALA A 79 -11.46 11.81 6.62
N GLU A 80 -12.64 11.31 6.27
CA GLU A 80 -13.75 11.10 7.22
C GLU A 80 -13.75 9.66 7.73
N ILE A 81 -13.60 8.70 6.80
CA ILE A 81 -13.41 7.28 7.08
C ILE A 81 -12.17 6.83 6.35
N ALA A 82 -11.28 6.11 7.03
CA ALA A 82 -10.04 5.64 6.46
C ALA A 82 -9.71 4.20 6.88
N GLN A 83 -8.89 3.53 6.09
CA GLN A 83 -8.28 2.26 6.47
C GLN A 83 -7.56 2.43 7.81
N ARG A 84 -7.81 1.52 8.76
CA ARG A 84 -7.32 1.62 10.15
C ARG A 84 -5.80 1.66 10.24
N SER A 85 -5.14 0.78 9.51
CA SER A 85 -3.68 0.73 9.38
C SER A 85 -3.32 0.66 7.91
N PRO A 86 -2.37 1.46 7.42
CA PRO A 86 -1.98 1.42 6.02
C PRO A 86 -1.33 0.09 5.67
N SER A 87 -1.40 -0.30 4.42
CA SER A 87 -0.57 -1.38 3.90
C SER A 87 0.82 -0.82 3.60
N VAL A 88 1.86 -1.42 4.17
CA VAL A 88 3.25 -1.05 3.87
C VAL A 88 3.83 -2.07 2.91
N ARG A 89 4.44 -1.58 1.84
CA ARG A 89 5.05 -2.42 0.81
C ARG A 89 6.53 -2.13 0.70
N VAL A 90 7.31 -3.19 0.69
CA VAL A 90 8.76 -3.15 0.45
C VAL A 90 9.04 -3.79 -0.89
N VAL A 91 9.64 -3.05 -1.80
CA VAL A 91 10.02 -3.50 -3.14
C VAL A 91 11.53 -3.41 -3.24
N CYS A 92 12.21 -4.52 -2.95
CA CYS A 92 13.66 -4.57 -2.90
C CYS A 92 14.30 -4.41 -4.29
N SER A 93 15.45 -3.74 -4.29
CA SER A 93 16.28 -3.62 -5.49
C SER A 93 16.67 -5.01 -6.01
N ASP A 94 16.69 -5.15 -7.33
CA ASP A 94 17.08 -6.36 -8.07
C ASP A 94 16.38 -7.66 -7.62
N ARG A 95 15.16 -7.54 -7.08
CA ARG A 95 14.33 -8.68 -6.69
C ARG A 95 13.08 -8.78 -7.54
N LYS A 96 12.59 -10.00 -7.71
CA LYS A 96 11.32 -10.26 -8.36
C LYS A 96 10.19 -10.25 -7.35
N LEU A 97 9.12 -9.55 -7.69
CA LEU A 97 7.85 -9.67 -6.97
C LEU A 97 7.18 -10.98 -7.38
N ILE A 98 6.98 -11.87 -6.44
CA ILE A 98 6.19 -13.08 -6.65
C ILE A 98 4.80 -12.84 -6.04
N TYR A 99 3.98 -12.07 -6.75
CA TYR A 99 2.65 -11.72 -6.26
C TYR A 99 1.67 -11.58 -7.42
N GLY A 100 0.62 -12.40 -7.39
CA GLY A 100 -0.51 -12.31 -8.31
C GLY A 100 -0.21 -12.58 -9.79
N PRO A 101 -1.21 -12.42 -10.64
CA PRO A 101 -1.05 -12.64 -12.07
C PRO A 101 -0.13 -11.57 -12.68
N THR A 102 0.82 -12.02 -13.49
CA THR A 102 1.75 -11.15 -14.19
C THR A 102 1.39 -11.08 -15.67
N THR A 103 1.34 -9.89 -16.24
CA THR A 103 1.13 -9.67 -17.66
C THR A 103 2.19 -8.69 -18.17
N ASN A 104 2.96 -9.10 -19.18
CA ASN A 104 4.01 -8.27 -19.79
C ASN A 104 5.03 -7.69 -18.76
N GLY A 105 5.41 -8.49 -17.76
CA GLY A 105 6.36 -8.05 -16.72
C GLY A 105 5.77 -7.10 -15.68
N LEU A 106 4.47 -6.90 -15.68
CA LEU A 106 3.74 -6.09 -14.71
C LEU A 106 2.91 -6.98 -13.79
N ASN A 107 2.94 -6.67 -12.51
CA ASN A 107 2.02 -7.19 -11.52
C ASN A 107 0.95 -6.13 -11.26
N THR A 108 -0.20 -6.29 -11.91
CA THR A 108 -1.28 -5.32 -11.85
C THR A 108 -2.63 -5.98 -11.59
N HIS A 109 -3.48 -5.28 -10.84
CA HIS A 109 -4.84 -5.73 -10.50
C HIS A 109 -5.78 -4.53 -10.36
N ARG A 110 -7.06 -4.81 -10.20
CA ARG A 110 -8.06 -3.85 -9.70
C ARG A 110 -8.52 -4.30 -8.33
N ASP A 111 -8.59 -3.38 -7.38
CA ASP A 111 -9.03 -3.70 -6.02
C ASP A 111 -10.49 -4.21 -5.99
N GLY A 112 -11.33 -3.76 -6.93
CA GLY A 112 -12.72 -4.22 -7.05
C GLY A 112 -12.91 -5.62 -7.60
N GLU A 113 -11.86 -6.26 -8.14
CA GLU A 113 -11.92 -7.61 -8.69
C GLU A 113 -11.55 -8.67 -7.63
N ALA A 114 -12.05 -9.90 -7.82
CA ALA A 114 -11.64 -11.03 -6.99
C ALA A 114 -10.11 -11.26 -7.10
N PRO A 115 -9.45 -11.65 -6.03
CA PRO A 115 -9.98 -12.04 -4.72
C PRO A 115 -10.11 -10.89 -3.72
N TYR A 116 -9.82 -9.64 -4.09
CA TYR A 116 -9.79 -8.49 -3.17
C TYR A 116 -11.19 -7.93 -2.92
N SER A 117 -11.97 -7.73 -4.00
CA SER A 117 -13.39 -7.29 -3.96
C SER A 117 -13.64 -6.11 -3.02
N HIS A 118 -12.74 -5.11 -3.09
CA HIS A 118 -12.88 -3.89 -2.31
C HIS A 118 -14.14 -3.10 -2.70
N PRO A 119 -14.76 -2.36 -1.76
CA PRO A 119 -15.93 -1.55 -2.03
C PRO A 119 -15.67 -0.43 -3.07
N VAL A 120 -16.67 -0.15 -3.90
CA VAL A 120 -16.56 0.82 -5.00
C VAL A 120 -16.37 2.27 -4.56
N TRP A 121 -16.74 2.60 -3.33
CA TRP A 121 -16.63 3.96 -2.77
C TRP A 121 -15.23 4.32 -2.29
N GLU A 122 -14.28 3.38 -2.29
CA GLU A 122 -12.91 3.62 -1.85
C GLU A 122 -12.15 4.52 -2.83
N THR A 123 -11.36 5.40 -2.25
CA THR A 123 -10.32 6.15 -2.94
C THR A 123 -8.98 5.71 -2.38
N ASN A 124 -8.06 5.35 -3.28
CA ASN A 124 -6.72 4.90 -2.93
C ASN A 124 -5.76 6.07 -2.81
N TYR A 125 -4.89 5.97 -1.83
CA TYR A 125 -3.77 6.87 -1.58
C TYR A 125 -2.48 6.07 -1.57
N TRP A 126 -1.49 6.52 -2.31
CA TRP A 126 -0.17 5.87 -2.37
C TRP A 126 0.92 6.88 -2.05
N VAL A 127 1.76 6.58 -1.06
CA VAL A 127 2.78 7.46 -0.50
C VAL A 127 4.12 6.72 -0.50
N PRO A 128 5.04 7.01 -1.44
CA PRO A 128 6.39 6.49 -1.40
C PRO A 128 7.23 7.25 -0.37
N PHE A 129 8.17 6.54 0.27
CA PHE A 129 9.08 7.11 1.25
C PHE A 129 10.45 7.44 0.69
N ILE A 130 10.63 7.27 -0.61
CA ILE A 130 11.79 7.69 -1.39
C ILE A 130 11.34 8.30 -2.72
N ASP A 131 12.24 8.95 -3.42
CA ASP A 131 12.03 9.30 -4.83
C ASP A 131 11.91 8.01 -5.65
N THR A 132 10.88 7.90 -6.47
CA THR A 132 10.68 6.73 -7.33
C THR A 132 11.16 6.98 -8.75
N ASP A 133 11.62 5.93 -9.40
CA ASP A 133 12.06 5.91 -10.79
C ASP A 133 11.18 5.02 -11.68
N GLU A 134 11.60 4.80 -12.92
CA GLU A 134 10.85 3.99 -13.90
C GLU A 134 10.72 2.51 -13.53
N TYR A 135 11.53 1.97 -12.62
CA TYR A 135 11.54 0.56 -12.26
C TYR A 135 10.83 0.24 -10.95
N ASN A 136 10.64 1.27 -10.09
CA ASN A 136 10.01 1.08 -8.78
C ASN A 136 8.79 1.99 -8.55
N CYS A 137 8.31 2.72 -9.57
CA CYS A 137 7.12 3.56 -9.49
C CYS A 137 5.81 2.76 -9.45
N LEU A 138 4.71 3.44 -9.21
CA LEU A 138 3.37 2.88 -9.39
C LEU A 138 2.93 3.07 -10.85
N ILE A 139 2.30 2.05 -11.42
CA ILE A 139 1.75 2.07 -12.78
C ILE A 139 0.22 2.00 -12.67
N ILE A 140 -0.48 2.91 -13.34
CA ILE A 140 -1.95 2.92 -13.41
C ILE A 140 -2.37 3.02 -14.86
N GLU A 141 -3.14 2.05 -15.37
CA GLU A 141 -3.62 2.01 -16.76
C GLU A 141 -2.48 2.25 -17.78
N ASN A 142 -1.30 1.63 -17.54
CA ASN A 142 -0.05 1.76 -18.31
C ASN A 142 0.68 3.12 -18.20
N GLU A 143 0.20 4.06 -17.41
CA GLU A 143 0.89 5.31 -17.10
C GLU A 143 1.78 5.12 -15.86
N MET A 144 3.05 5.58 -15.93
CA MET A 144 4.01 5.52 -14.82
C MET A 144 3.91 6.76 -13.95
N PHE A 145 3.66 6.56 -12.66
CA PHE A 145 3.61 7.62 -11.66
C PHE A 145 4.91 7.62 -10.85
N LYS A 146 5.90 8.40 -11.32
CA LYS A 146 7.16 8.63 -10.61
C LYS A 146 6.99 9.80 -9.67
N LEU A 147 6.97 9.53 -8.38
CA LEU A 147 6.77 10.53 -7.33
C LEU A 147 8.08 10.82 -6.60
N LYS A 148 8.17 12.04 -6.09
CA LYS A 148 9.19 12.46 -5.14
C LYS A 148 8.77 12.13 -3.71
N TYR A 149 9.73 11.95 -2.82
CA TYR A 149 9.44 11.92 -1.39
C TYR A 149 8.79 13.23 -0.95
N GLY A 150 7.66 13.14 -0.31
CA GLY A 150 6.81 14.30 0.01
C GLY A 150 5.61 14.47 -0.94
N GLU A 151 5.50 13.62 -1.96
CA GLU A 151 4.33 13.56 -2.83
C GLU A 151 3.46 12.34 -2.49
N MET A 152 2.16 12.47 -2.72
CA MET A 152 1.17 11.41 -2.57
C MET A 152 0.27 11.36 -3.79
N LEU A 153 0.03 10.15 -4.31
CA LEU A 153 -0.88 9.90 -5.43
C LEU A 153 -2.25 9.48 -4.90
N ILE A 154 -3.29 10.10 -5.45
CA ILE A 154 -4.70 9.80 -5.21
C ILE A 154 -5.29 9.23 -6.49
N PHE A 155 -5.93 8.06 -6.41
CA PHE A 155 -6.52 7.40 -7.57
C PHE A 155 -7.67 6.46 -7.16
N ASN A 156 -8.43 5.97 -8.12
CA ASN A 156 -9.46 4.95 -7.88
C ASN A 156 -8.90 3.57 -8.26
N GLY A 157 -8.39 2.84 -7.29
CA GLY A 157 -7.85 1.49 -7.48
C GLY A 157 -8.91 0.42 -7.69
N ASN A 158 -10.15 0.69 -7.33
CA ASN A 158 -11.27 -0.23 -7.53
C ASN A 158 -11.56 -0.45 -9.03
N THR A 159 -11.48 0.62 -9.83
CA THR A 159 -11.79 0.57 -11.27
C THR A 159 -10.57 0.64 -12.18
N LYS A 160 -9.46 1.23 -11.71
CA LYS A 160 -8.24 1.38 -12.50
C LYS A 160 -7.27 0.25 -12.22
N LYS A 161 -6.80 -0.38 -13.28
CA LYS A 161 -5.75 -1.40 -13.19
C LYS A 161 -4.44 -0.74 -12.74
N HIS A 162 -3.89 -1.21 -11.63
CA HIS A 162 -2.70 -0.61 -11.03
C HIS A 162 -1.76 -1.65 -10.44
N GLY A 163 -0.50 -1.29 -10.27
CA GLY A 163 0.53 -2.16 -9.71
C GLY A 163 1.94 -1.69 -9.99
N THR A 164 2.89 -2.62 -10.02
CA THR A 164 4.32 -2.33 -10.23
C THR A 164 4.92 -3.32 -11.22
N PHE A 165 6.17 -3.08 -11.62
CA PHE A 165 6.95 -4.10 -12.33
C PHE A 165 7.17 -5.32 -11.44
N VAL A 166 7.18 -6.51 -12.08
CA VAL A 166 7.51 -7.79 -11.41
C VAL A 166 8.95 -7.79 -10.91
N HIS A 167 9.84 -7.14 -11.64
CA HIS A 167 11.25 -7.04 -11.30
C HIS A 167 11.62 -5.58 -11.06
N ASN A 168 11.97 -5.23 -9.83
CA ASN A 168 12.52 -3.93 -9.52
C ASN A 168 13.99 -3.85 -9.98
N LYS A 169 14.21 -3.27 -11.16
CA LYS A 169 15.55 -3.03 -11.71
C LYS A 169 16.17 -1.72 -11.23
N SER A 170 15.49 -0.97 -10.38
CA SER A 170 16.07 0.19 -9.69
C SER A 170 17.23 -0.25 -8.80
N LYS A 171 18.21 0.62 -8.61
CA LYS A 171 19.27 0.42 -7.62
C LYS A 171 18.78 0.63 -6.18
N ASN A 172 17.56 1.13 -6.03
CA ASN A 172 16.99 1.54 -4.75
C ASN A 172 15.86 0.59 -4.33
N THR A 173 15.88 0.13 -3.10
CA THR A 173 14.71 -0.44 -2.47
C THR A 173 13.69 0.65 -2.20
N ARG A 174 12.42 0.42 -2.58
CA ARG A 174 11.31 1.31 -2.25
C ARG A 174 10.53 0.78 -1.05
N ILE A 175 10.27 1.64 -0.08
CA ILE A 175 9.17 1.46 0.87
C ILE A 175 8.08 2.46 0.52
N SER A 176 6.84 2.02 0.58
CA SER A 176 5.67 2.87 0.38
C SER A 176 4.52 2.39 1.26
N MET A 177 3.64 3.30 1.64
CA MET A 177 2.35 2.91 2.19
C MET A 177 1.24 3.16 1.19
N ASP A 178 0.22 2.31 1.21
CA ASP A 178 -1.04 2.52 0.54
C ASP A 178 -2.19 2.33 1.54
N PHE A 179 -3.21 3.15 1.38
CA PHE A 179 -4.40 3.10 2.21
C PHE A 179 -5.62 3.62 1.44
N ARG A 180 -6.80 3.36 1.98
CA ARG A 180 -8.06 3.72 1.35
C ARG A 180 -8.87 4.61 2.29
N CYS A 181 -9.57 5.57 1.68
CA CYS A 181 -10.49 6.45 2.39
C CYS A 181 -11.82 6.54 1.65
N CYS A 182 -12.87 6.89 2.37
CA CYS A 182 -14.15 7.28 1.79
C CYS A 182 -14.79 8.40 2.62
N LYS A 183 -15.82 9.03 2.05
CA LYS A 183 -16.67 9.99 2.77
C LYS A 183 -17.79 9.28 3.51
N PHE A 184 -18.30 9.88 4.56
CA PHE A 184 -19.50 9.36 5.24
C PHE A 184 -20.69 9.21 4.30
N SER A 185 -20.84 10.15 3.36
CA SER A 185 -21.94 10.11 2.36
C SER A 185 -21.89 8.90 1.43
N ASP A 186 -20.70 8.35 1.22
CA ASP A 186 -20.46 7.29 0.25
C ASP A 186 -20.38 5.90 0.92
N TYR A 187 -20.16 5.89 2.24
CA TYR A 187 -20.00 4.67 3.03
C TYR A 187 -21.35 3.98 3.24
N ASP A 188 -21.55 2.89 2.54
CA ASP A 188 -22.78 2.10 2.59
C ASP A 188 -22.47 0.61 2.72
N THR A 189 -22.57 0.08 3.95
CA THR A 189 -22.34 -1.33 4.23
C THR A 189 -23.43 -2.24 3.67
N SER A 190 -24.60 -1.71 3.29
CA SER A 190 -25.68 -2.50 2.67
C SER A 190 -25.30 -2.99 1.27
N LEU A 191 -24.32 -2.33 0.63
CA LEU A 191 -23.80 -2.73 -0.68
C LEU A 191 -22.74 -3.85 -0.59
N LEU A 192 -22.31 -4.21 0.62
CA LEU A 192 -21.39 -5.31 0.84
C LEU A 192 -22.11 -6.66 0.72
N SER A 193 -21.46 -7.60 0.06
CA SER A 193 -22.00 -8.95 -0.17
C SER A 193 -21.31 -10.00 0.70
N ASN A 194 -21.86 -11.22 0.72
CA ASN A 194 -21.24 -12.38 1.38
C ASN A 194 -20.11 -13.02 0.56
N VAL A 195 -19.49 -12.26 -0.35
CA VAL A 195 -18.36 -12.74 -1.14
C VAL A 195 -17.14 -12.90 -0.23
N LYS A 196 -16.41 -13.98 -0.40
CA LYS A 196 -15.12 -14.17 0.27
C LYS A 196 -14.07 -13.30 -0.37
N ILE A 197 -13.34 -12.58 0.45
CA ILE A 197 -12.20 -11.77 0.07
C ILE A 197 -10.93 -12.31 0.71
N LYS A 198 -9.79 -12.11 0.08
CA LYS A 198 -8.47 -12.47 0.63
C LYS A 198 -7.72 -11.21 1.05
N SER A 199 -7.34 -11.16 2.32
CA SER A 199 -6.51 -10.08 2.85
C SER A 199 -5.45 -10.65 3.78
N ARG A 200 -4.19 -10.28 3.57
CA ARG A 200 -3.06 -10.73 4.39
C ARG A 200 -2.97 -12.25 4.56
N GLY A 201 -3.25 -13.01 3.47
CA GLY A 201 -3.23 -14.48 3.50
C GLY A 201 -4.50 -15.14 4.02
N GLU A 202 -5.38 -14.42 4.69
CA GLU A 202 -6.60 -14.94 5.29
C GLU A 202 -7.84 -14.66 4.44
N TRP A 203 -8.87 -15.50 4.59
CA TRP A 203 -10.16 -15.35 3.94
C TRP A 203 -11.19 -14.77 4.90
N PHE A 204 -11.89 -13.74 4.45
CA PHE A 204 -12.94 -13.05 5.18
C PHE A 204 -14.22 -12.98 4.36
N LEU A 205 -15.37 -12.79 5.01
CA LEU A 205 -16.58 -12.34 4.33
C LEU A 205 -16.52 -10.83 4.15
N GLN A 206 -16.83 -10.34 2.96
CA GLN A 206 -16.74 -8.91 2.61
C GLN A 206 -17.54 -8.04 3.58
N ASN A 207 -18.81 -8.44 3.88
CA ASN A 207 -19.69 -7.72 4.78
C ASN A 207 -19.23 -7.69 6.24
N GLU A 208 -18.38 -8.63 6.66
CA GLU A 208 -17.82 -8.68 8.01
C GLU A 208 -16.48 -7.97 8.12
N TYR A 209 -15.76 -7.84 7.01
CA TYR A 209 -14.40 -7.29 7.00
C TYR A 209 -14.39 -5.77 6.80
N PHE A 210 -15.15 -5.25 5.84
CA PHE A 210 -15.17 -3.81 5.52
C PHE A 210 -16.12 -3.02 6.43
N THR A 211 -15.88 -3.10 7.74
CA THR A 211 -16.61 -2.36 8.76
C THR A 211 -15.71 -1.37 9.48
N THR A 212 -16.32 -0.41 10.20
CA THR A 212 -15.57 0.55 11.04
C THR A 212 -14.95 -0.08 12.26
N GLU A 213 -15.32 -1.31 12.62
CA GLU A 213 -14.74 -2.08 13.72
C GLU A 213 -13.48 -2.83 13.28
N LYS A 214 -13.42 -3.30 12.03
CA LYS A 214 -12.30 -4.11 11.52
C LYS A 214 -11.37 -3.33 10.61
N TYR A 215 -11.81 -3.03 9.39
CA TYR A 215 -10.98 -2.50 8.34
C TYR A 215 -10.83 -0.98 8.39
N TYR A 216 -11.94 -0.29 8.64
CA TYR A 216 -11.96 1.16 8.69
C TYR A 216 -11.85 1.72 10.12
N LYS A 217 -11.65 3.02 10.18
CA LYS A 217 -11.85 3.85 11.36
C LYS A 217 -12.43 5.19 10.95
N ILE A 218 -13.20 5.79 11.85
CA ILE A 218 -13.63 7.18 11.74
C ILE A 218 -12.44 8.06 12.12
N VAL A 219 -12.16 9.06 11.30
CA VAL A 219 -11.09 10.03 11.55
C VAL A 219 -11.71 11.24 12.24
N SER A 220 -11.37 11.42 13.52
CA SER A 220 -11.90 12.48 14.39
C SER A 220 -10.96 13.68 14.51
#